data_d96394850461544f1dd82428a22e9fa0
#
_entry.id   d96394850461544f1dd82428a22e9fa0
#
_cell.length_a   1.000
_cell.length_b   1.000
_cell.length_c   1.000
_cell.angle_alpha   90.00
_cell.angle_beta   90.00
_cell.angle_gamma   90.00
#
_symmetry.space_group_name_H-M   'P 1'
#
loop_
_entity.id
_entity.type
_entity.pdbx_description
1 polymer ?
#
loop_
_entity_poly.entity_id
_entity_poly.type
_entity_poly.pdbx_seq_one_letter_code
_entity_poly.pdbx_strand_id
1 'polypeptide(L)'
;MRSSREREALNAIDMLDSYGKKYKLELIKDDYQPGFYSDKNSKLIQKLVATCPYPEPAKARALHITVEAGFFQEKRKDIEIAIISPNIEDAHSTKERVNIKSIEMTDKWLEEFIKAFE
;
A
#
# COMPACT_ATOMS: atom_id res chain seq x y z
N MET A 1 -12.29 6.23 -4.41
CA MET A 1 -11.75 6.87 -3.19
C MET A 1 -10.69 5.96 -2.60
N ARG A 2 -9.61 6.49 -1.98
CA ARG A 2 -8.52 5.70 -1.41
C ARG A 2 -8.22 6.20 0.00
N SER A 3 -8.14 5.29 0.98
CA SER A 3 -7.73 5.58 2.35
C SER A 3 -7.09 4.34 2.95
N SER A 4 -6.07 4.51 3.78
CA SER A 4 -5.50 3.45 4.60
C SER A 4 -6.41 3.09 5.80
N ARG A 5 -7.44 3.89 6.05
CA ARG A 5 -8.42 3.69 7.12
C ARG A 5 -9.80 3.50 6.52
N GLU A 6 -10.25 2.26 6.52
CA GLU A 6 -11.52 1.84 5.95
C GLU A 6 -12.72 2.70 6.45
N ARG A 7 -12.80 2.93 7.76
CA ARG A 7 -13.89 3.72 8.35
C ARG A 7 -13.97 5.14 7.77
N GLU A 8 -12.84 5.78 7.52
CA GLU A 8 -12.79 7.13 6.95
C GLU A 8 -13.24 7.13 5.49
N ALA A 9 -12.87 6.09 4.72
CA ALA A 9 -13.34 5.93 3.34
C ALA A 9 -14.85 5.72 3.28
N LEU A 10 -15.41 4.86 4.13
CA LEU A 10 -16.86 4.61 4.20
C LEU A 10 -17.62 5.86 4.60
N ASN A 11 -17.18 6.59 5.62
CA ASN A 11 -17.81 7.85 6.03
C ASN A 11 -17.84 8.86 4.87
N ALA A 12 -16.76 8.98 4.12
CA ALA A 12 -16.72 9.89 2.98
C ALA A 12 -17.64 9.45 1.84
N ILE A 13 -17.81 8.14 1.61
CA ILE A 13 -18.78 7.60 0.65
C ILE A 13 -20.20 7.92 1.09
N ASP A 14 -20.52 7.76 2.37
CA ASP A 14 -21.85 8.08 2.92
C ASP A 14 -22.17 9.58 2.83
N MET A 15 -21.16 10.43 3.03
CA MET A 15 -21.31 11.87 2.79
C MET A 15 -21.62 12.16 1.31
N LEU A 16 -20.90 11.55 0.37
CA LEU A 16 -21.16 11.72 -1.07
C LEU A 16 -22.55 11.23 -1.46
N ASP A 17 -22.98 10.08 -0.92
CA ASP A 17 -24.34 9.56 -1.15
C ASP A 17 -25.42 10.54 -0.65
N SER A 18 -25.22 11.10 0.54
CA SER A 18 -26.13 12.10 1.12
C SER A 18 -26.21 13.37 0.27
N TYR A 19 -25.08 13.83 -0.24
CA TYR A 19 -25.05 14.96 -1.19
C TYR A 19 -25.73 14.60 -2.51
N GLY A 20 -25.46 13.42 -3.05
CA GLY A 20 -26.10 12.93 -4.27
C GLY A 20 -27.63 12.96 -4.16
N LYS A 21 -28.17 12.41 -3.08
CA LYS A 21 -29.62 12.40 -2.81
C LYS A 21 -30.23 13.80 -2.77
N LYS A 22 -29.51 14.75 -2.15
CA LYS A 22 -29.97 16.17 -2.11
C LYS A 22 -30.13 16.79 -3.49
N TYR A 23 -29.30 16.40 -4.45
CA TYR A 23 -29.29 16.89 -5.82
C TYR A 23 -29.97 15.94 -6.82
N LYS A 24 -30.63 14.89 -6.34
CA LYS A 24 -31.27 13.83 -7.16
C LYS A 24 -30.29 13.13 -8.09
N LEU A 25 -29.07 12.92 -7.61
CA LEU A 25 -28.02 12.15 -8.25
C LEU A 25 -27.93 10.77 -7.59
N GLU A 26 -27.63 9.75 -8.38
CA GLU A 26 -27.38 8.41 -7.90
C GLU A 26 -25.88 8.19 -7.72
N LEU A 27 -25.47 7.64 -6.57
CA LEU A 27 -24.10 7.21 -6.34
C LEU A 27 -23.96 5.73 -6.76
N ILE A 28 -23.29 5.49 -7.86
CA ILE A 28 -22.91 4.14 -8.29
C ILE A 28 -21.65 3.73 -7.51
N LYS A 29 -21.76 2.68 -6.71
CA LYS A 29 -20.64 2.08 -5.98
C LYS A 29 -20.13 0.90 -6.79
N ASP A 30 -19.01 1.12 -7.47
CA ASP A 30 -18.35 0.10 -8.27
C ASP A 30 -16.91 -0.09 -7.78
N ASP A 31 -16.38 -1.32 -7.91
CA ASP A 31 -14.98 -1.70 -7.60
C ASP A 31 -14.43 -1.22 -6.25
N TYR A 32 -14.95 -1.76 -5.16
CA TYR A 32 -14.36 -1.54 -3.84
C TYR A 32 -13.02 -2.27 -3.71
N GLN A 33 -11.95 -1.51 -3.47
CA GLN A 33 -10.66 -2.02 -3.10
C GLN A 33 -10.29 -1.53 -1.70
N PRO A 34 -10.15 -2.43 -0.71
CA PRO A 34 -9.79 -2.05 0.64
C PRO A 34 -8.37 -1.50 0.70
N GLY A 35 -8.17 -0.44 1.47
CA GLY A 35 -6.84 -0.01 1.88
C GLY A 35 -6.30 -0.93 2.98
N PHE A 36 -5.02 -0.79 3.30
CA PHE A 36 -4.43 -1.41 4.48
C PHE A 36 -3.65 -0.38 5.30
N TYR A 37 -3.49 -0.69 6.55
CA TYR A 37 -2.72 0.12 7.48
C TYR A 37 -1.70 -0.76 8.20
N SER A 38 -0.46 -0.30 8.28
CA SER A 38 0.57 -0.90 9.10
C SER A 38 1.21 0.17 9.99
N ASP A 39 1.43 -0.16 11.25
CA ASP A 39 2.14 0.73 12.16
C ASP A 39 3.60 0.80 11.72
N LYS A 40 4.07 2.02 11.43
CA LYS A 40 5.47 2.27 11.08
C LYS A 40 6.47 1.82 12.14
N ASN A 41 6.02 1.65 13.39
CA ASN A 41 6.82 1.18 14.51
C ASN A 41 6.70 -0.34 14.74
N SER A 42 5.95 -1.06 13.91
CA SER A 42 5.83 -2.51 14.01
C SER A 42 7.19 -3.20 13.79
N LYS A 43 7.34 -4.39 14.36
CA LYS A 43 8.56 -5.19 14.19
C LYS A 43 8.85 -5.52 12.72
N LEU A 44 7.80 -5.77 11.93
CA LEU A 44 7.90 -6.03 10.50
C LEU A 44 8.56 -4.84 9.79
N ILE A 45 8.00 -3.64 9.99
CA ILE A 45 8.48 -2.43 9.33
C ILE A 45 9.89 -2.07 9.79
N GLN A 46 10.16 -2.17 11.10
CA GLN A 46 11.50 -1.88 11.63
C GLN A 46 12.57 -2.82 11.07
N LYS A 47 12.30 -4.12 11.01
CA LYS A 47 13.21 -5.09 10.39
C LYS A 47 13.42 -4.81 8.92
N LEU A 48 12.34 -4.55 8.18
CA LEU A 48 12.43 -4.25 6.75
C LEU A 48 13.29 -3.01 6.49
N VAL A 49 13.11 -1.95 7.28
CA VAL A 49 13.95 -0.75 7.19
C VAL A 49 15.41 -1.03 7.53
N ALA A 50 15.66 -1.83 8.57
CA ALA A 50 17.01 -2.15 9.03
C ALA A 50 17.82 -3.01 8.04
N THR A 51 17.14 -3.83 7.24
CA THR A 51 17.77 -4.72 6.24
C THR A 51 17.88 -4.10 4.85
N CYS A 52 17.50 -2.83 4.71
CA CYS A 52 17.53 -2.14 3.42
C CYS A 52 18.96 -2.02 2.87
N PRO A 53 19.27 -2.56 1.67
CA PRO A 53 20.60 -2.52 1.09
C PRO A 53 20.92 -1.22 0.33
N TYR A 54 19.95 -0.32 0.24
CA TYR A 54 20.16 0.96 -0.45
C TYR A 54 21.06 1.89 0.36
N PRO A 55 21.88 2.72 -0.30
CA PRO A 55 22.78 3.67 0.38
C PRO A 55 22.04 4.67 1.26
N GLU A 56 20.83 5.05 0.86
CA GLU A 56 19.95 5.91 1.66
C GLU A 56 19.05 5.05 2.56
N PRO A 57 18.86 5.45 3.82
CA PRO A 57 18.02 4.69 4.73
C PRO A 57 16.57 4.62 4.21
N ALA A 58 16.02 3.42 4.18
CA ALA A 58 14.62 3.24 3.85
C ALA A 58 13.72 3.97 4.84
N LYS A 59 12.62 4.50 4.34
CA LYS A 59 11.59 5.15 5.15
C LYS A 59 10.23 4.56 4.82
N ALA A 60 9.53 4.08 5.85
CA ALA A 60 8.14 3.69 5.70
C ALA A 60 7.29 4.93 5.34
N ARG A 61 6.52 4.83 4.26
CA ARG A 61 5.64 5.89 3.79
C ARG A 61 4.25 5.32 3.52
N ALA A 62 3.22 6.09 3.80
CA ALA A 62 1.88 5.82 3.30
C ALA A 62 1.73 6.46 1.92
N LEU A 63 1.19 5.70 0.98
CA LEU A 63 0.94 6.15 -0.38
C LEU A 63 -0.56 6.06 -0.69
N HIS A 64 -1.05 6.96 -1.53
CA HIS A 64 -2.42 6.95 -2.03
C HIS A 64 -2.58 5.98 -3.22
N ILE A 65 -2.19 4.73 -3.00
CA ILE A 65 -2.35 3.64 -3.96
C ILE A 65 -3.25 2.57 -3.37
N THR A 66 -3.86 1.77 -4.22
CA THR A 66 -4.54 0.54 -3.85
C THR A 66 -3.74 -0.62 -4.39
N VAL A 67 -3.61 -1.65 -3.57
CA VAL A 67 -2.95 -2.90 -3.93
C VAL A 67 -3.72 -4.06 -3.30
N GLU A 68 -3.57 -5.23 -3.87
CA GLU A 68 -4.27 -6.45 -3.46
C GLU A 68 -4.03 -6.85 -2.00
N ALA A 69 -2.93 -6.39 -1.43
CA ALA A 69 -2.60 -6.61 -0.02
C ALA A 69 -3.70 -6.12 0.95
N GLY A 70 -4.49 -5.11 0.57
CA GLY A 70 -5.64 -4.65 1.34
C GLY A 70 -6.67 -5.75 1.62
N PHE A 71 -6.92 -6.64 0.67
CA PHE A 71 -7.85 -7.77 0.83
C PHE A 71 -7.38 -8.79 1.88
N PHE A 72 -6.06 -8.97 2.04
CA PHE A 72 -5.55 -9.83 3.10
C PHE A 72 -5.83 -9.25 4.48
N GLN A 73 -5.62 -7.96 4.68
CA GLN A 73 -5.89 -7.32 5.96
C GLN A 73 -7.39 -7.16 6.23
N GLU A 74 -8.23 -7.04 5.20
CA GLU A 74 -9.67 -7.07 5.35
C GLU A 74 -10.15 -8.38 5.99
N LYS A 75 -9.59 -9.51 5.56
CA LYS A 75 -9.90 -10.85 6.07
C LYS A 75 -9.18 -11.21 7.37
N ARG A 76 -7.98 -10.70 7.56
CA ARG A 76 -7.11 -10.94 8.70
C ARG A 76 -6.65 -9.59 9.26
N LYS A 77 -7.41 -9.02 10.18
CA LYS A 77 -7.14 -7.68 10.77
C LYS A 77 -5.83 -7.60 11.57
N ASP A 78 -5.32 -8.75 12.00
CA ASP A 78 -4.09 -8.90 12.78
C ASP A 78 -2.82 -9.03 11.91
N ILE A 79 -2.96 -9.14 10.60
CA ILE A 79 -1.80 -9.27 9.71
C ILE A 79 -1.09 -7.93 9.54
N GLU A 80 0.22 -7.94 9.72
CA GLU A 80 1.08 -6.81 9.36
C GLU A 80 1.48 -6.91 7.88
N ILE A 81 1.41 -5.80 7.17
CA ILE A 81 1.70 -5.73 5.74
C ILE A 81 2.72 -4.63 5.47
N ALA A 82 3.72 -4.95 4.69
CA ALA A 82 4.64 -3.99 4.11
C ALA A 82 4.80 -4.27 2.61
N ILE A 83 5.04 -3.24 1.84
CA ILE A 83 5.30 -3.36 0.40
C ILE A 83 6.67 -2.79 0.11
N ILE A 84 7.47 -3.56 -0.58
CA ILE A 84 8.70 -3.13 -1.23
C ILE A 84 8.54 -3.29 -2.74
N SER A 85 9.18 -2.45 -3.50
CA SER A 85 9.09 -2.47 -4.96
C SER A 85 10.40 -2.01 -5.57
N PRO A 86 10.79 -2.53 -6.74
CA PRO A 86 11.81 -1.90 -7.55
C PRO A 86 11.37 -0.51 -8.01
N ASN A 87 12.31 0.26 -8.54
CA ASN A 87 12.03 1.59 -9.07
C ASN A 87 11.30 1.48 -10.40
N ILE A 88 10.03 1.87 -10.40
CA ILE A 88 9.15 1.91 -11.57
C ILE A 88 8.90 3.36 -11.92
N GLU A 89 8.98 3.70 -13.19
CA GLU A 89 8.67 5.02 -13.73
C GLU A 89 7.51 4.92 -14.70
N ASP A 90 6.70 5.97 -14.77
CA ASP A 90 5.55 6.08 -15.67
C ASP A 90 4.56 4.91 -15.59
N ALA A 91 4.36 4.37 -14.35
CA ALA A 91 3.44 3.26 -14.11
C ALA A 91 2.06 3.50 -14.71
N HIS A 92 1.44 2.44 -15.25
CA HIS A 92 0.15 2.47 -15.93
C HIS A 92 0.12 3.30 -17.22
N SER A 93 1.24 3.48 -17.87
CA SER A 93 1.35 4.15 -19.16
C SER A 93 2.06 3.28 -20.21
N THR A 94 1.99 3.69 -21.49
CA THR A 94 2.72 3.03 -22.58
C THR A 94 4.24 3.24 -22.50
N LYS A 95 4.70 4.07 -21.56
CA LYS A 95 6.12 4.37 -21.30
C LYS A 95 6.60 3.75 -19.99
N GLU A 96 5.79 2.88 -19.37
CA GLU A 96 6.17 2.21 -18.13
C GLU A 96 7.47 1.47 -18.28
N ARG A 97 8.37 1.68 -17.34
CA ARG A 97 9.67 1.04 -17.29
C ARG A 97 10.14 0.81 -15.86
N VAL A 98 10.98 -0.20 -15.69
CA VAL A 98 11.59 -0.55 -14.41
C VAL A 98 13.11 -0.48 -14.52
N ASN A 99 13.75 -0.03 -13.45
CA ASN A 99 15.20 -0.04 -13.35
C ASN A 99 15.68 -1.46 -12.98
N ILE A 100 16.41 -2.13 -13.88
CA ILE A 100 16.85 -3.53 -13.71
C ILE A 100 17.70 -3.70 -12.44
N LYS A 101 18.64 -2.77 -12.17
CA LYS A 101 19.47 -2.83 -10.95
C LYS A 101 18.62 -2.76 -9.68
N SER A 102 17.49 -2.05 -9.71
CA SER A 102 16.60 -1.97 -8.57
C SER A 102 15.82 -3.26 -8.33
N ILE A 103 15.60 -4.08 -9.36
CA ILE A 103 15.04 -5.43 -9.20
C ILE A 103 16.01 -6.29 -8.38
N GLU A 104 17.29 -6.35 -8.79
CA GLU A 104 18.34 -7.11 -8.09
C GLU A 104 18.50 -6.63 -6.63
N MET A 105 18.43 -5.33 -6.40
CA MET A 105 18.51 -4.77 -5.05
C MET A 105 17.27 -5.10 -4.20
N THR A 106 16.09 -5.10 -4.79
CA THR A 106 14.85 -5.46 -4.10
C THR A 106 14.85 -6.94 -3.72
N ASP A 107 15.37 -7.80 -4.59
CA ASP A 107 15.53 -9.23 -4.34
C ASP A 107 16.49 -9.48 -3.17
N LYS A 108 17.68 -8.88 -3.19
CA LYS A 108 18.62 -8.91 -2.06
C LYS A 108 18.01 -8.39 -0.77
N TRP A 109 17.22 -7.32 -0.85
CA TRP A 109 16.52 -6.78 0.31
C TRP A 109 15.56 -7.80 0.91
N LEU A 110 14.79 -8.48 0.08
CA LEU A 110 13.88 -9.52 0.52
C LEU A 110 14.64 -10.70 1.17
N GLU A 111 15.74 -11.14 0.58
CA GLU A 111 16.59 -12.20 1.17
C GLU A 111 17.11 -11.81 2.56
N GLU A 112 17.71 -10.64 2.71
CA GLU A 112 18.25 -10.17 4.00
C GLU A 112 17.13 -9.96 5.03
N PHE A 113 15.98 -9.52 4.59
CA PHE A 113 14.81 -9.38 5.44
C PHE A 113 14.34 -10.75 5.97
N ILE A 114 14.25 -11.78 5.10
CA ILE A 114 13.84 -13.13 5.51
C ILE A 114 14.86 -13.71 6.50
N LYS A 115 16.15 -13.62 6.22
CA LYS A 115 17.22 -14.09 7.13
C LYS A 115 17.17 -13.42 8.51
N ALA A 116 16.65 -12.20 8.60
CA ALA A 116 16.52 -11.50 9.87
C ALA A 116 15.42 -12.07 10.79
N PHE A 117 14.65 -13.07 10.36
CA PHE A 117 13.65 -13.79 11.17
C PHE A 117 14.14 -15.18 11.60
N GLU A 118 15.29 -15.64 11.09
CA GLU A 118 15.96 -16.87 11.55
C GLU A 118 16.78 -16.57 12.82
#